data_2e0c0dbedfe141eba9ba68d0a81514c2
#
_entry.id   2e0c0dbedfe141eba9ba68d0a81514c2
#
_cell.length_a   1.000
_cell.length_b   1.000
_cell.length_c   1.000
_cell.angle_alpha   90.00
_cell.angle_beta   90.00
_cell.angle_gamma   90.00
#
_symmetry.space_group_name_H-M   'P 1'
#
loop_
_entity.id
_entity.type
_entity.pdbx_description
1 polymer ?
#
loop_
_entity_poly.entity_id
_entity_poly.type
_entity_poly.pdbx_seq_one_letter_code
_entity_poly.pdbx_strand_id
1 'polypeptide(L)'
;MNRMLDIDQTSEHNVVILSLTGKLIGQKEIEQLYSQIRQLQENKIKKLVLNLKHLDWMGSLGLGALISCMTSMRNTGGDVHLCNLNPKLRSLLKITKLELVMPVFDSTDMAIQSFFNTVKN
;
A
#
# COMPACT_ATOMS: atom_id res chain seq x y z
N MET A 1 21.56 9.03 10.97
CA MET A 1 20.37 9.87 10.82
C MET A 1 19.13 9.01 10.78
N ASN A 2 18.16 9.32 11.63
CA ASN A 2 16.96 8.52 11.72
C ASN A 2 15.99 8.85 10.60
N ARG A 3 15.53 7.83 9.90
CA ARG A 3 14.46 7.99 8.94
C ARG A 3 13.14 7.64 9.61
N MET A 4 12.12 8.44 9.34
CA MET A 4 10.77 8.15 9.82
C MET A 4 10.17 7.01 9.03
N LEU A 5 10.54 6.87 7.78
CA LEU A 5 9.98 5.85 6.88
C LEU A 5 11.06 5.27 5.99
N ASP A 6 11.13 3.95 5.94
CA ASP A 6 11.91 3.23 4.95
C ASP A 6 10.97 2.48 4.02
N ILE A 7 11.25 2.49 2.73
CA ILE A 7 10.48 1.76 1.73
C ILE A 7 11.41 0.79 1.02
N ASP A 8 11.11 -0.48 1.13
CA ASP A 8 11.86 -1.54 0.46
C ASP A 8 11.01 -2.12 -0.66
N GLN A 9 11.60 -2.32 -1.82
CA GLN A 9 10.87 -2.78 -2.99
C GLN A 9 11.35 -4.15 -3.44
N THR A 10 10.41 -5.07 -3.58
CA THR A 10 10.65 -6.39 -4.17
C THR A 10 9.57 -6.66 -5.20
N SER A 11 9.71 -7.73 -5.96
CA SER A 11 8.66 -8.13 -6.90
C SER A 11 8.56 -9.64 -6.97
N GLU A 12 7.35 -10.11 -7.25
CA GLU A 12 7.03 -11.52 -7.29
C GLU A 12 5.81 -11.71 -8.20
N HIS A 13 5.94 -12.56 -9.21
CA HIS A 13 4.83 -12.85 -10.15
C HIS A 13 4.27 -11.58 -10.81
N ASN A 14 5.12 -10.64 -11.18
CA ASN A 14 4.72 -9.35 -11.76
C ASN A 14 3.96 -8.45 -10.82
N VAL A 15 3.99 -8.74 -9.53
CA VAL A 15 3.43 -7.87 -8.49
C VAL A 15 4.61 -7.21 -7.79
N VAL A 16 4.58 -5.90 -7.69
CA VAL A 16 5.58 -5.16 -6.92
C VAL A 16 5.10 -5.08 -5.48
N ILE A 17 6.00 -5.33 -4.54
CA ILE A 17 5.72 -5.23 -3.11
C ILE A 17 6.57 -4.10 -2.55
N LEU A 18 5.91 -3.10 -1.99
CA LEU A 18 6.57 -2.05 -1.23
C LEU A 18 6.35 -2.34 0.25
N SER A 19 7.44 -2.59 0.97
CA SER A 19 7.38 -2.83 2.40
C SER A 19 7.75 -1.55 3.12
N LEU A 20 6.84 -1.03 3.91
CA LEU A 20 7.00 0.23 4.63
C LEU A 20 7.37 -0.07 6.08
N THR A 21 8.44 0.57 6.55
CA THR A 21 8.90 0.43 7.93
C THR A 21 8.93 1.82 8.56
N GLY A 22 8.32 1.97 9.71
CA GLY A 22 8.33 3.22 10.46
C GLY A 22 6.97 3.86 10.56
N LYS A 23 6.88 5.13 10.19
CA LYS A 23 5.65 5.91 10.34
C LYS A 23 5.38 6.73 9.09
N LEU A 24 4.12 6.79 8.71
CA LEU A 24 3.67 7.54 7.54
C LEU A 24 2.83 8.72 8.04
N ILE A 25 3.49 9.76 8.54
CA ILE A 25 2.81 10.87 9.20
C ILE A 25 3.20 12.25 8.70
N GLY A 26 4.40 12.42 8.14
CA GLY A 26 4.90 13.71 7.74
C GLY A 26 4.88 13.93 6.25
N GLN A 27 4.95 15.20 5.84
CA GLN A 27 4.95 15.56 4.43
C GLN A 27 6.11 14.91 3.67
N LYS A 28 7.27 14.83 4.32
CA LYS A 28 8.46 14.26 3.70
C LYS A 28 8.26 12.78 3.38
N GLU A 29 7.69 12.02 4.33
CA GLU A 29 7.45 10.60 4.15
C GLU A 29 6.39 10.35 3.08
N ILE A 30 5.38 11.19 3.03
CA ILE A 30 4.34 11.09 2.01
C ILE A 30 4.92 11.34 0.62
N GLU A 31 5.77 12.36 0.48
CA GLU A 31 6.44 12.63 -0.80
C GLU A 31 7.35 11.47 -1.20
N GLN A 32 8.00 10.85 -0.24
CA GLN A 32 8.83 9.67 -0.48
C GLN A 32 7.99 8.52 -1.07
N LEU A 33 6.83 8.27 -0.50
CA LEU A 33 5.92 7.24 -1.00
C LEU A 33 5.40 7.60 -2.40
N TYR A 34 4.97 8.83 -2.60
CA TYR A 34 4.47 9.28 -3.91
C TYR A 34 5.54 9.14 -5.00
N SER A 35 6.78 9.49 -4.69
CA SER A 35 7.88 9.36 -5.63
C SER A 35 8.07 7.92 -6.07
N GLN A 36 7.99 6.99 -5.11
CA GLN A 36 8.12 5.57 -5.40
C GLN A 36 6.98 5.09 -6.31
N ILE A 37 5.75 5.52 -6.01
CA ILE A 37 4.58 5.16 -6.82
C ILE A 37 4.70 5.69 -8.24
N ARG A 38 5.15 6.94 -8.39
CA ARG A 38 5.34 7.52 -9.73
C ARG A 38 6.33 6.72 -10.56
N GLN A 39 7.42 6.28 -9.96
CA GLN A 39 8.40 5.45 -10.66
C GLN A 39 7.79 4.14 -11.14
N LEU A 40 6.96 3.52 -10.30
CA LEU A 40 6.28 2.29 -10.67
C LEU A 40 5.33 2.51 -11.84
N GLN A 41 4.60 3.62 -11.82
CA GLN A 41 3.69 3.95 -12.90
C GLN A 41 4.42 4.22 -14.21
N GLU A 42 5.58 4.88 -14.15
CA GLU A 42 6.42 5.11 -15.32
C GLU A 42 6.89 3.79 -15.92
N ASN A 43 7.11 2.79 -15.09
CA ASN A 43 7.49 1.46 -15.54
C ASN A 43 6.29 0.57 -15.82
N LYS A 44 5.09 1.14 -15.87
CA LYS A 44 3.84 0.48 -16.24
C LYS A 44 3.47 -0.67 -15.30
N ILE A 45 3.85 -0.54 -14.05
CA ILE A 45 3.46 -1.50 -13.01
C ILE A 45 1.98 -1.31 -12.69
N LYS A 46 1.21 -2.40 -12.69
CA LYS A 46 -0.22 -2.36 -12.48
C LYS A 46 -0.65 -3.04 -11.18
N LYS A 47 0.17 -3.94 -10.65
CA LYS A 47 -0.18 -4.72 -9.48
C LYS A 47 0.78 -4.36 -8.36
N LEU A 48 0.24 -3.73 -7.31
CA LEU A 48 1.05 -3.23 -6.20
C LEU A 48 0.49 -3.74 -4.89
N VAL A 49 1.37 -4.30 -4.07
CA VAL A 49 1.08 -4.67 -2.69
C VAL A 49 1.84 -3.73 -1.78
N LEU A 50 1.15 -3.13 -0.82
CA LEU A 50 1.80 -2.40 0.26
C LEU A 50 1.82 -3.30 1.49
N ASN A 51 3.02 -3.74 1.85
CA ASN A 51 3.23 -4.57 3.03
C ASN A 51 3.47 -3.65 4.22
N LEU A 52 2.53 -3.62 5.14
CA LEU A 52 2.53 -2.70 6.26
C LEU A 52 2.90 -3.38 7.58
N LYS A 53 3.54 -4.53 7.50
CA LYS A 53 3.91 -5.33 8.68
C LYS A 53 4.71 -4.52 9.70
N HIS A 54 5.60 -3.68 9.22
CA HIS A 54 6.50 -2.90 10.07
C HIS A 54 6.16 -1.41 10.08
N LEU A 55 4.97 -1.06 9.59
CA LEU A 55 4.47 0.30 9.71
C LEU A 55 3.76 0.43 11.05
N ASP A 56 4.32 1.25 11.93
CA ASP A 56 3.80 1.42 13.29
C ASP A 56 2.52 2.24 13.31
N TRP A 57 2.48 3.29 12.50
CA TRP A 57 1.36 4.22 12.50
C TRP A 57 1.30 5.06 11.23
N MET A 58 0.12 5.53 10.91
CA MET A 58 -0.07 6.57 9.90
C MET A 58 -1.06 7.59 10.47
N GLY A 59 -0.81 8.87 10.23
CA GLY A 59 -1.74 9.91 10.60
C GLY A 59 -2.75 10.15 9.49
N SER A 60 -3.54 11.21 9.63
CA SER A 60 -4.53 11.58 8.62
C SER A 60 -3.90 11.86 7.26
N LEU A 61 -2.72 12.47 7.23
CA LEU A 61 -2.01 12.68 5.97
C LEU A 61 -1.58 11.37 5.33
N GLY A 62 -1.11 10.41 6.15
CA GLY A 62 -0.73 9.09 5.65
C GLY A 62 -1.92 8.32 5.10
N LEU A 63 -3.06 8.42 5.78
CA LEU A 63 -4.28 7.80 5.32
C LEU A 63 -4.70 8.37 3.97
N GLY A 64 -4.66 9.72 3.85
CA GLY A 64 -4.92 10.38 2.58
C GLY A 64 -3.96 9.97 1.48
N ALA A 65 -2.69 9.73 1.85
CA ALA A 65 -1.69 9.29 0.89
C ALA A 65 -2.01 7.90 0.36
N LEU A 66 -2.47 6.97 1.21
CA LEU A 66 -2.88 5.64 0.75
C LEU A 66 -4.03 5.74 -0.23
N ILE A 67 -5.01 6.58 0.07
CA ILE A 67 -6.15 6.79 -0.82
C ILE A 67 -5.67 7.34 -2.16
N SER A 68 -4.77 8.31 -2.14
CA SER A 68 -4.23 8.91 -3.35
C SER A 68 -3.45 7.89 -4.19
N CYS A 69 -2.67 7.04 -3.54
CA CYS A 69 -1.94 5.99 -4.24
C CYS A 69 -2.89 5.01 -4.92
N MET A 70 -3.93 4.60 -4.22
CA MET A 70 -4.94 3.70 -4.77
C MET A 70 -5.64 4.34 -5.98
N THR A 71 -6.09 5.58 -5.82
CA THR A 71 -6.79 6.30 -6.90
C THR A 71 -5.88 6.45 -8.11
N SER A 72 -4.64 6.85 -7.89
CA SER A 72 -3.67 7.05 -8.96
C SER A 72 -3.39 5.73 -9.71
N MET A 73 -3.20 4.65 -8.97
CA MET A 73 -2.96 3.34 -9.59
C MET A 73 -4.18 2.88 -10.39
N ARG A 74 -5.38 3.03 -9.84
CA ARG A 74 -6.60 2.65 -10.54
C ARG A 74 -6.83 3.47 -11.81
N ASN A 75 -6.45 4.75 -11.78
CA ASN A 75 -6.57 5.63 -12.95
C ASN A 75 -5.66 5.19 -14.08
N THR A 76 -4.58 4.46 -13.80
CA THR A 76 -3.68 3.96 -14.83
C THR A 76 -3.89 2.47 -15.11
N GLY A 77 -5.00 1.92 -14.65
CA GLY A 77 -5.37 0.53 -14.95
C GLY A 77 -4.84 -0.49 -13.98
N GLY A 78 -4.33 -0.05 -12.83
CA GLY A 78 -3.79 -0.95 -11.80
C GLY A 78 -4.63 -0.97 -10.54
N ASP A 79 -4.05 -1.50 -9.48
CA ASP A 79 -4.67 -1.48 -8.15
C ASP A 79 -3.62 -1.66 -7.07
N VAL A 80 -4.02 -1.37 -5.83
CA VAL A 80 -3.18 -1.46 -4.65
C VAL A 80 -3.89 -2.34 -3.62
N HIS A 81 -3.20 -3.38 -3.16
CA HIS A 81 -3.70 -4.25 -2.10
C HIS A 81 -2.82 -4.08 -0.87
N LEU A 82 -3.41 -4.06 0.31
CA LEU A 82 -2.70 -3.90 1.57
C LEU A 82 -2.58 -5.22 2.29
N CYS A 83 -1.52 -5.39 3.06
CA CYS A 83 -1.37 -6.59 3.87
C CYS A 83 -0.62 -6.33 5.17
N ASN A 84 -0.81 -7.24 6.11
CA ASN A 84 -0.08 -7.29 7.38
C ASN A 84 -0.27 -6.03 8.24
N LEU A 85 -1.49 -5.51 8.30
CA LEU A 85 -1.78 -4.37 9.15
C LEU A 85 -1.77 -4.79 10.62
N ASN A 86 -1.13 -3.97 11.47
CA ASN A 86 -1.23 -4.19 12.91
C ASN A 86 -2.65 -3.82 13.38
N PRO A 87 -3.05 -4.22 14.61
CA PRO A 87 -4.42 -3.96 15.08
C PRO A 87 -4.83 -2.49 15.07
N LYS A 88 -3.90 -1.57 15.33
CA LYS A 88 -4.21 -0.14 15.32
C LYS A 88 -4.55 0.36 13.93
N LEU A 89 -3.74 -0.04 12.94
CA LEU A 89 -3.99 0.33 11.56
C LEU A 89 -5.26 -0.31 11.03
N ARG A 90 -5.48 -1.56 11.40
CA ARG A 90 -6.69 -2.28 11.00
C ARG A 90 -7.94 -1.58 11.52
N SER A 91 -7.91 -1.17 12.79
CA SER A 91 -9.00 -0.42 13.39
C SER A 91 -9.24 0.91 12.69
N LEU A 92 -8.16 1.60 12.33
CA LEU A 92 -8.24 2.88 11.63
C LEU A 92 -8.95 2.71 10.29
N LEU A 93 -8.58 1.70 9.52
CA LEU A 93 -9.21 1.45 8.23
C LEU A 93 -10.67 1.03 8.38
N LYS A 94 -10.97 0.31 9.45
CA LYS A 94 -12.35 -0.10 9.73
C LYS A 94 -13.22 1.08 10.12
N ILE A 95 -12.74 1.94 11.03
CA ILE A 95 -13.47 3.12 11.49
C ILE A 95 -13.75 4.09 10.35
N THR A 96 -12.77 4.27 9.47
CA THR A 96 -12.89 5.16 8.32
C THR A 96 -13.60 4.50 7.14
N LYS A 97 -13.92 3.22 7.25
CA LYS A 97 -14.57 2.41 6.20
C LYS A 97 -13.73 2.28 4.94
N LEU A 98 -12.44 2.57 5.02
CA LEU A 98 -11.55 2.41 3.87
C LEU A 98 -11.33 0.96 3.51
N GLU A 99 -11.50 0.04 4.45
CA GLU A 99 -11.39 -1.39 4.14
C GLU A 99 -12.43 -1.85 3.11
N LEU A 100 -13.49 -1.06 2.92
CA LEU A 100 -14.52 -1.39 1.93
C LEU A 100 -14.07 -1.09 0.50
N VAL A 101 -13.08 -0.23 0.33
CA VAL A 101 -12.61 0.16 -1.00
C VAL A 101 -11.16 -0.24 -1.26
N MET A 102 -10.41 -0.57 -0.21
CA MET A 102 -9.02 -1.01 -0.32
C MET A 102 -8.93 -2.47 0.13
N PRO A 103 -8.59 -3.40 -0.75
CA PRO A 103 -8.46 -4.80 -0.35
C PRO A 103 -7.34 -4.97 0.69
N VAL A 104 -7.67 -5.63 1.79
CA VAL A 104 -6.75 -5.86 2.91
C VAL A 104 -6.64 -7.36 3.14
N PHE A 105 -5.40 -7.84 3.29
CA PHE A 105 -5.12 -9.26 3.43
C PHE A 105 -4.23 -9.51 4.65
N ASP A 106 -4.30 -10.74 5.17
CA ASP A 106 -3.55 -11.10 6.36
C ASP A 106 -2.07 -11.41 6.09
N SER A 107 -1.73 -11.64 4.83
CA SER A 107 -0.35 -11.94 4.46
C SER A 107 -0.01 -11.38 3.09
N THR A 108 1.29 -11.24 2.84
CA THR A 108 1.79 -10.82 1.53
C THR A 108 1.38 -11.81 0.45
N ASP A 109 1.47 -13.11 0.74
CA ASP A 109 1.09 -14.13 -0.23
C ASP A 109 -0.38 -14.02 -0.62
N MET A 110 -1.25 -13.79 0.34
CA MET A 110 -2.68 -13.63 0.06
C MET A 110 -2.93 -12.37 -0.79
N ALA A 111 -2.23 -11.30 -0.48
CA ALA A 111 -2.37 -10.05 -1.24
C ALA A 111 -1.90 -10.21 -2.68
N ILE A 112 -0.81 -10.94 -2.89
CA ILE A 112 -0.32 -11.23 -4.24
C ILE A 112 -1.30 -12.12 -5.00
N GLN A 113 -1.73 -13.21 -4.36
CA GLN A 113 -2.64 -14.16 -4.99
C GLN A 113 -3.95 -13.53 -5.40
N SER A 114 -4.41 -12.54 -4.65
CA SER A 114 -5.69 -11.90 -4.92
C SER A 114 -5.74 -11.19 -6.28
N PHE A 115 -4.58 -10.82 -6.84
CA PHE A 115 -4.53 -10.23 -8.17
C PHE A 115 -4.81 -11.25 -9.27
N PHE A 116 -4.66 -12.53 -8.97
CA PHE A 116 -4.78 -13.60 -9.96
C PHE A 116 -6.01 -14.47 -9.73
N ASN A 117 -6.69 -14.29 -8.60
CA ASN A 117 -7.90 -15.04 -8.31
C ASN A 117 -9.07 -14.36 -9.00
N THR A 118 -9.47 -14.90 -10.13
CA THR A 118 -10.59 -14.39 -10.87
C THR A 118 -11.83 -15.13 -10.45
N VAL A 119 -12.83 -14.39 -9.96
CA VAL A 119 -14.10 -15.00 -9.63
C VAL A 119 -14.90 -15.16 -10.93
N LYS A 120 -15.25 -16.38 -11.23
CA LYS A 120 -16.07 -16.71 -12.40
C LYS A 120 -17.48 -16.99 -11.96
N ASN A 121 -18.40 -16.32 -12.56
CA ASN A 121 -19.81 -16.54 -12.27
C ASN A 121 -20.52 -17.02 -13.50
#